data_f39444ec3701fecf015c2e1dff44c63e
#
_entry.id   f39444ec3701fecf015c2e1dff44c63e
#
_cell.length_a   1.000
_cell.length_b   1.000
_cell.length_c   1.000
_cell.angle_alpha   90.00
_cell.angle_beta   90.00
_cell.angle_gamma   90.00
#
_symmetry.space_group_name_H-M   'P 1'
#
loop_
_entity.id
_entity.type
_entity.pdbx_description
1 polymer ?
#
loop_
_entity_poly.entity_id
_entity_poly.type
_entity_poly.pdbx_seq_one_letter_code
_entity_poly.pdbx_strand_id
1 'polypeptide(L)'
;MAETNYYVSWDTHLRKALSTRDATELYHLQSYDRKEVAGEAFGNYLLECYSDHVRSERSQPWQALKGRKAAELIAIEKHHWLPNSVEGLDDDQLRLALHAELYNHKLSEKAYMACAGDLKHAGLAELAAQHAE
;
A
#
# COMPACT_ATOMS: atom_id res chain seq x y z
N MET A 1 5.78 13.01 16.42
CA MET A 1 5.93 11.85 15.51
C MET A 1 6.42 12.29 14.16
N ALA A 2 7.36 11.54 13.61
CA ALA A 2 7.83 11.83 12.26
C ALA A 2 6.71 11.58 11.25
N GLU A 3 6.53 12.51 10.32
CA GLU A 3 5.62 12.29 9.21
C GLU A 3 6.17 11.21 8.29
N THR A 4 5.27 10.40 7.72
CA THR A 4 5.64 9.41 6.72
C THR A 4 6.16 10.13 5.48
N ASN A 5 7.34 9.73 5.03
CA ASN A 5 7.87 10.24 3.75
C ASN A 5 7.31 9.38 2.62
N TYR A 6 6.23 9.86 2.01
CA TYR A 6 5.52 9.08 0.98
C TYR A 6 6.36 8.84 -0.27
N TYR A 7 7.27 9.74 -0.62
CA TYR A 7 8.15 9.53 -1.78
C TYR A 7 9.13 8.38 -1.52
N VAL A 8 9.67 8.27 -0.31
CA VAL A 8 10.53 7.16 0.07
C VAL A 8 9.73 5.86 0.11
N SER A 9 8.54 5.88 0.68
CA SER A 9 7.67 4.70 0.75
C SER A 9 7.31 4.20 -0.64
N TRP A 10 6.87 5.09 -1.51
CA TRP A 10 6.52 4.73 -2.89
C TRP A 10 7.73 4.16 -3.63
N ASP A 11 8.87 4.83 -3.55
CA ASP A 11 10.09 4.39 -4.21
C ASP A 11 10.52 3.00 -3.72
N THR A 12 10.41 2.75 -2.43
CA THR A 12 10.75 1.44 -1.84
C THR A 12 9.86 0.33 -2.43
N HIS A 13 8.56 0.55 -2.50
CA HIS A 13 7.64 -0.44 -3.07
C HIS A 13 7.85 -0.63 -4.56
N LEU A 14 8.10 0.47 -5.28
CA LEU A 14 8.35 0.40 -6.72
C LEU A 14 9.64 -0.36 -7.03
N ARG A 15 10.72 -0.09 -6.31
CA ARG A 15 11.99 -0.80 -6.50
C ARG A 15 11.87 -2.28 -6.19
N LYS A 16 11.12 -2.63 -5.14
CA LYS A 16 10.87 -4.04 -4.80
C LYS A 16 10.14 -4.75 -5.92
N ALA A 17 9.11 -4.12 -6.46
CA ALA A 17 8.35 -4.70 -7.58
C ALA A 17 9.21 -4.79 -8.85
N LEU A 18 10.01 -3.78 -9.14
CA LEU A 18 10.93 -3.79 -10.28
C LEU A 18 11.96 -4.92 -10.19
N SER A 19 12.44 -5.23 -8.98
CA SER A 19 13.44 -6.27 -8.79
C SER A 19 12.95 -7.65 -9.24
N THR A 20 11.63 -7.89 -9.23
CA THR A 20 11.05 -9.16 -9.69
C THR A 20 11.18 -9.32 -11.21
N ARG A 21 11.48 -8.25 -11.94
CA ARG A 21 11.64 -8.23 -13.40
C ARG A 21 13.09 -7.95 -13.81
N ASP A 22 14.04 -8.00 -12.88
CA ASP A 22 15.44 -7.64 -13.11
C ASP A 22 15.60 -6.26 -13.73
N ALA A 23 14.71 -5.32 -13.37
CA ALA A 23 14.69 -3.96 -13.87
C ALA A 23 15.02 -2.97 -12.76
N THR A 24 15.61 -1.83 -13.14
CA THR A 24 15.95 -0.76 -12.20
C THR A 24 15.05 0.46 -12.38
N GLU A 25 14.38 0.58 -13.52
CA GLU A 25 13.50 1.72 -13.81
C GLU A 25 12.23 1.27 -14.52
N LEU A 26 11.12 1.85 -14.12
CA LEU A 26 9.80 1.57 -14.69
C LEU A 26 9.76 1.85 -16.20
N TYR A 27 10.46 2.89 -16.64
CA TYR A 27 10.47 3.33 -18.04
C TYR A 27 11.15 2.33 -18.98
N HIS A 28 11.98 1.43 -18.45
CA HIS A 28 12.68 0.42 -19.25
C HIS A 28 11.82 -0.81 -19.53
N LEU A 29 10.66 -0.93 -18.88
CA LEU A 29 9.77 -2.06 -19.07
C LEU A 29 8.81 -1.81 -20.24
N GLN A 30 8.36 -2.91 -20.86
CA GLN A 30 7.29 -2.86 -21.83
C GLN A 30 5.97 -2.52 -21.16
N SER A 31 5.00 -2.03 -21.93
CA SER A 31 3.72 -1.53 -21.41
C SER A 31 3.02 -2.53 -20.47
N TYR A 32 2.96 -3.80 -20.85
CA TYR A 32 2.31 -4.82 -20.02
C TYR A 32 3.02 -5.02 -18.69
N ASP A 33 4.34 -5.18 -18.72
CA ASP A 33 5.13 -5.39 -17.50
C ASP A 33 5.14 -4.13 -16.62
N ARG A 34 5.18 -2.97 -17.23
CA ARG A 34 5.11 -1.70 -16.53
C ARG A 34 3.82 -1.57 -15.73
N LYS A 35 2.70 -1.94 -16.34
CA LYS A 35 1.40 -1.90 -15.69
C LYS A 35 1.32 -2.88 -14.53
N GLU A 36 1.82 -4.10 -14.69
CA GLU A 36 1.83 -5.10 -13.62
C GLU A 36 2.71 -4.68 -12.46
N VAL A 37 3.91 -4.20 -12.73
CA VAL A 37 4.85 -3.76 -11.70
C VAL A 37 4.28 -2.58 -10.92
N ALA A 38 3.77 -1.58 -11.62
CA ALA A 38 3.18 -0.41 -10.96
C ALA A 38 1.95 -0.78 -10.14
N GLY A 39 1.12 -1.71 -10.62
CA GLY A 39 -0.04 -2.19 -9.89
C GLY A 39 0.33 -2.92 -8.60
N GLU A 40 1.34 -3.79 -8.66
CA GLU A 40 1.84 -4.50 -7.48
C GLU A 40 2.43 -3.53 -6.46
N ALA A 41 3.26 -2.61 -6.92
CA ALA A 41 3.85 -1.58 -6.06
C ALA A 41 2.74 -0.74 -5.40
N PHE A 42 1.72 -0.38 -6.17
CA PHE A 42 0.60 0.40 -5.64
C PHE A 42 -0.18 -0.36 -4.57
N GLY A 43 -0.41 -1.67 -4.76
CA GLY A 43 -1.09 -2.49 -3.76
C GLY A 43 -0.36 -2.47 -2.41
N ASN A 44 0.95 -2.67 -2.44
CA ASN A 44 1.76 -2.64 -1.23
C ASN A 44 1.84 -1.24 -0.62
N TYR A 45 1.95 -0.22 -1.45
CA TYR A 45 1.94 1.17 -1.01
C TYR A 45 0.60 1.56 -0.37
N LEU A 46 -0.50 1.15 -0.99
CA LEU A 46 -1.84 1.40 -0.47
C LEU A 46 -2.04 0.75 0.90
N LEU A 47 -1.56 -0.48 1.06
CA LEU A 47 -1.61 -1.19 2.34
C LEU A 47 -0.84 -0.41 3.42
N GLU A 48 0.35 0.09 3.11
CA GLU A 48 1.13 0.90 4.04
C GLU A 48 0.41 2.20 4.41
N CYS A 49 -0.12 2.91 3.42
CA CYS A 49 -0.86 4.16 3.67
C CYS A 49 -2.11 3.92 4.50
N TYR A 50 -2.84 2.84 4.22
CA TYR A 50 -4.01 2.46 5.00
C TYR A 50 -3.63 2.14 6.44
N SER A 51 -2.57 1.35 6.62
CA SER A 51 -2.07 0.99 7.94
C SER A 51 -1.66 2.22 8.74
N ASP A 52 -0.97 3.17 8.12
CA ASP A 52 -0.61 4.45 8.76
C ASP A 52 -1.84 5.24 9.17
N HIS A 53 -2.86 5.26 8.32
CA HIS A 53 -4.13 5.95 8.63
C HIS A 53 -4.80 5.32 9.85
N VAL A 54 -4.92 3.99 9.88
CA VAL A 54 -5.50 3.26 11.03
C VAL A 54 -4.69 3.52 12.29
N ARG A 55 -3.36 3.48 12.19
CA ARG A 55 -2.48 3.76 13.32
C ARG A 55 -2.73 5.15 13.89
N SER A 56 -2.89 6.15 13.05
CA SER A 56 -3.14 7.52 13.50
C SER A 56 -4.45 7.67 14.26
N GLU A 57 -5.44 6.85 13.95
CA GLU A 57 -6.74 6.88 14.59
C GLU A 57 -6.85 5.97 15.81
N ARG A 58 -6.16 4.82 15.79
CA ARG A 58 -6.43 3.72 16.70
C ARG A 58 -5.28 3.37 17.65
N SER A 59 -4.07 3.92 17.47
CA SER A 59 -2.98 3.56 18.35
C SER A 59 -3.18 4.13 19.75
N GLN A 60 -2.68 3.40 20.74
CA GLN A 60 -2.81 3.75 22.16
C GLN A 60 -1.43 3.65 22.81
N PRO A 61 -1.20 4.30 23.98
CA PRO A 61 0.08 4.16 24.67
C PRO A 61 0.46 2.70 24.95
N TRP A 62 -0.52 1.85 25.17
CA TRP A 62 -0.31 0.44 25.45
C TRP A 62 -0.33 -0.42 24.18
N GLN A 63 -0.66 0.13 23.01
CA GLN A 63 -0.72 -0.59 21.74
C GLN A 63 -0.42 0.39 20.59
N ALA A 64 0.85 0.47 20.21
CA ALA A 64 1.32 1.48 19.25
C ALA A 64 0.93 1.21 17.80
N LEU A 65 0.57 -0.01 17.45
CA LEU A 65 0.13 -0.42 16.10
C LEU A 65 1.14 -0.06 15.00
N LYS A 66 2.42 -0.32 15.25
CA LYS A 66 3.48 0.01 14.29
C LYS A 66 3.45 -0.89 13.06
N GLY A 67 3.81 -0.32 11.91
CA GLY A 67 3.90 -1.04 10.66
C GLY A 67 2.55 -1.63 10.25
N ARG A 68 2.55 -2.87 9.77
CA ARG A 68 1.31 -3.51 9.31
C ARG A 68 0.39 -3.97 10.45
N LYS A 69 0.81 -3.84 11.72
CA LYS A 69 -0.05 -4.22 12.84
C LYS A 69 -1.38 -3.49 12.87
N ALA A 70 -1.40 -2.23 12.43
CA ALA A 70 -2.64 -1.46 12.35
C ALA A 70 -3.62 -2.11 11.36
N ALA A 71 -3.15 -2.48 10.18
CA ALA A 71 -3.97 -3.19 9.18
C ALA A 71 -4.38 -4.57 9.70
N GLU A 72 -3.47 -5.28 10.37
CA GLU A 72 -3.77 -6.59 10.97
C GLU A 72 -4.90 -6.50 11.99
N LEU A 73 -4.92 -5.44 12.80
CA LEU A 73 -6.00 -5.21 13.76
C LEU A 73 -7.36 -5.15 13.07
N ILE A 74 -7.45 -4.43 11.95
CA ILE A 74 -8.70 -4.33 11.20
C ILE A 74 -9.12 -5.70 10.66
N ALA A 75 -8.17 -6.50 10.16
CA ALA A 75 -8.46 -7.86 9.68
C ALA A 75 -8.97 -8.76 10.82
N ILE A 76 -8.37 -8.64 11.99
CA ILE A 76 -8.81 -9.38 13.20
C ILE A 76 -10.25 -9.01 13.54
N GLU A 77 -10.56 -7.72 13.59
CA GLU A 77 -11.90 -7.23 13.93
C GLU A 77 -12.94 -7.62 12.89
N LYS A 78 -12.57 -7.51 11.61
CA LYS A 78 -13.48 -7.79 10.50
C LYS A 78 -13.84 -9.27 10.40
N HIS A 79 -12.83 -10.13 10.51
CA HIS A 79 -12.99 -11.57 10.24
C HIS A 79 -13.08 -12.42 11.50
N HIS A 80 -12.89 -11.83 12.66
CA HIS A 80 -12.86 -12.54 13.95
C HIS A 80 -11.78 -13.62 13.99
N TRP A 81 -10.66 -13.39 13.31
CA TRP A 81 -9.52 -14.30 13.29
C TRP A 81 -8.63 -14.06 14.51
N LEU A 82 -7.86 -15.08 14.88
CA LEU A 82 -6.89 -14.94 15.96
C LEU A 82 -5.71 -14.07 15.49
N PRO A 83 -5.11 -13.27 16.41
CA PRO A 83 -3.97 -12.41 16.05
C PRO A 83 -2.81 -13.15 15.38
N ASN A 84 -2.44 -14.34 15.87
CA ASN A 84 -1.34 -15.09 15.28
C ASN A 84 -1.67 -15.63 13.89
N SER A 85 -2.93 -15.88 13.59
CA SER A 85 -3.37 -16.29 12.24
C SER A 85 -3.18 -15.15 11.25
N VAL A 86 -3.52 -13.92 11.66
CA VAL A 86 -3.36 -12.73 10.80
C VAL A 86 -1.89 -12.35 10.65
N GLU A 87 -1.11 -12.45 11.71
CA GLU A 87 0.33 -12.16 11.68
C GLU A 87 1.06 -13.06 10.68
N GLY A 88 0.60 -14.30 10.51
CA GLY A 88 1.18 -15.26 9.56
C GLY A 88 0.82 -15.01 8.10
N LEU A 89 -0.09 -14.09 7.79
CA LEU A 89 -0.44 -13.76 6.41
C LEU A 89 0.67 -12.96 5.75
N ASP A 90 0.97 -13.27 4.48
CA ASP A 90 1.84 -12.39 3.70
C ASP A 90 1.06 -11.13 3.27
N ASP A 91 1.77 -10.18 2.66
CA ASP A 91 1.15 -8.91 2.28
C ASP A 91 0.03 -9.09 1.27
N ASP A 92 0.18 -10.00 0.31
CA ASP A 92 -0.86 -10.29 -0.66
C ASP A 92 -2.11 -10.84 0.01
N GLN A 93 -1.94 -11.77 0.94
CA GLN A 93 -3.05 -12.36 1.70
C GLN A 93 -3.74 -11.31 2.57
N LEU A 94 -2.98 -10.42 3.19
CA LEU A 94 -3.53 -9.35 4.00
C LEU A 94 -4.33 -8.36 3.14
N ARG A 95 -3.83 -8.03 1.94
CA ARG A 95 -4.57 -7.18 1.00
C ARG A 95 -5.89 -7.83 0.60
N LEU A 96 -5.90 -9.14 0.36
CA LEU A 96 -7.15 -9.86 0.07
C LEU A 96 -8.13 -9.78 1.23
N ALA A 97 -7.64 -9.97 2.45
CA ALA A 97 -8.48 -9.92 3.65
C ALA A 97 -9.10 -8.52 3.86
N LEU A 98 -8.42 -7.48 3.40
CA LEU A 98 -8.83 -6.08 3.57
C LEU A 98 -9.24 -5.43 2.25
N HIS A 99 -9.62 -6.22 1.25
CA HIS A 99 -9.87 -5.72 -0.10
C HIS A 99 -10.86 -4.54 -0.13
N ALA A 100 -11.98 -4.65 0.59
CA ALA A 100 -12.99 -3.60 0.61
C ALA A 100 -12.47 -2.31 1.24
N GLU A 101 -11.72 -2.44 2.34
CA GLU A 101 -11.13 -1.29 3.02
C GLU A 101 -10.12 -0.57 2.13
N LEU A 102 -9.27 -1.34 1.45
CA LEU A 102 -8.27 -0.77 0.54
C LEU A 102 -8.91 -0.15 -0.69
N TYR A 103 -9.92 -0.81 -1.25
CA TYR A 103 -10.65 -0.29 -2.41
C TYR A 103 -11.26 1.08 -2.11
N ASN A 104 -11.77 1.29 -0.91
CA ASN A 104 -12.44 2.52 -0.51
C ASN A 104 -11.50 3.56 0.12
N HIS A 105 -10.23 3.21 0.36
CA HIS A 105 -9.30 4.13 1.00
C HIS A 105 -8.88 5.24 0.05
N LYS A 106 -8.97 6.48 0.53
CA LYS A 106 -8.51 7.66 -0.22
C LYS A 106 -7.17 8.11 0.33
N LEU A 107 -6.21 8.30 -0.56
CA LEU A 107 -4.89 8.78 -0.20
C LEU A 107 -4.92 10.27 0.12
N SER A 108 -4.14 10.70 1.11
CA SER A 108 -3.93 12.12 1.33
C SER A 108 -3.27 12.73 0.08
N GLU A 109 -3.35 14.06 -0.06
CA GLU A 109 -2.74 14.74 -1.20
C GLU A 109 -1.26 14.38 -1.35
N LYS A 110 -0.51 14.38 -0.25
CA LYS A 110 0.93 14.04 -0.29
C LYS A 110 1.16 12.60 -0.73
N ALA A 111 0.37 11.67 -0.20
CA ALA A 111 0.50 10.26 -0.57
C ALA A 111 0.14 10.04 -2.05
N TYR A 112 -0.90 10.71 -2.53
CA TYR A 112 -1.31 10.66 -3.93
C TYR A 112 -0.22 11.20 -4.85
N MET A 113 0.31 12.37 -4.53
CA MET A 113 1.33 13.04 -5.35
C MET A 113 2.58 12.17 -5.51
N ALA A 114 2.96 11.41 -4.49
CA ALA A 114 4.16 10.58 -4.54
C ALA A 114 4.08 9.47 -5.60
N CYS A 115 2.90 8.93 -5.87
CA CYS A 115 2.75 7.79 -6.79
C CYS A 115 2.05 8.12 -8.11
N ALA A 116 1.32 9.23 -8.18
CA ALA A 116 0.43 9.51 -9.31
C ALA A 116 1.15 9.60 -10.66
N GLY A 117 2.33 10.21 -10.71
CA GLY A 117 3.09 10.35 -11.93
C GLY A 117 3.48 9.00 -12.53
N ASP A 118 4.01 8.12 -11.71
CA ASP A 118 4.42 6.77 -12.15
C ASP A 118 3.21 5.93 -12.55
N LEU A 119 2.10 6.04 -11.81
CA LEU A 119 0.87 5.31 -12.15
C LEU A 119 0.32 5.77 -13.51
N LYS A 120 0.29 7.08 -13.76
CA LYS A 120 -0.14 7.62 -15.05
C LYS A 120 0.75 7.13 -16.19
N HIS A 121 2.06 7.15 -15.96
CA HIS A 121 3.02 6.67 -16.95
C HIS A 121 2.83 5.18 -17.26
N ALA A 122 2.43 4.40 -16.27
CA ALA A 122 2.18 2.96 -16.42
C ALA A 122 0.80 2.64 -17.02
N GLY A 123 0.00 3.65 -17.34
CA GLY A 123 -1.35 3.44 -17.89
C GLY A 123 -2.41 3.19 -16.83
N LEU A 124 -2.15 3.60 -15.58
CA LEU A 124 -3.04 3.39 -14.44
C LEU A 124 -3.60 4.72 -13.90
N ALA A 125 -3.85 5.69 -14.79
CA ALA A 125 -4.36 7.00 -14.40
C ALA A 125 -5.72 6.90 -13.69
N GLU A 126 -6.60 5.98 -14.13
CA GLU A 126 -7.91 5.79 -13.51
C GLU A 126 -7.78 5.23 -12.09
N LEU A 127 -6.83 4.31 -11.88
CA LEU A 127 -6.54 3.78 -10.54
C LEU A 127 -6.10 4.90 -9.61
N ALA A 128 -5.19 5.74 -10.07
CA ALA A 128 -4.72 6.89 -9.28
C ALA A 128 -5.90 7.81 -8.93
N ALA A 129 -6.73 8.15 -9.90
CA ALA A 129 -7.89 9.03 -9.70
C ALA A 129 -8.89 8.44 -8.70
N GLN A 130 -9.10 7.12 -8.73
CA GLN A 130 -10.03 6.43 -7.82
C GLN A 130 -9.64 6.62 -6.35
N HIS A 131 -8.33 6.66 -6.06
CA HIS A 131 -7.83 6.78 -4.70
C HIS A 131 -7.46 8.22 -4.31
N ALA A 132 -7.72 9.19 -5.15
CA ALA A 132 -7.55 10.61 -4.81
C ALA A 132 -8.66 11.08 -3.87
N GLU A 133 -8.32 11.95 -2.95
CA GLU A 133 -9.32 12.60 -2.08
C GLU A 133 -10.21 13.54 -2.87
#